data_b94ca1951e9d663efc6440467510537b
#
_entry.id   b94ca1951e9d663efc6440467510537b
#
_cell.length_a   1.000
_cell.length_b   1.000
_cell.length_c   1.000
_cell.angle_alpha   90.00
_cell.angle_beta   90.00
_cell.angle_gamma   90.00
#
_symmetry.space_group_name_H-M   'P 1'
#
loop_
_entity.id
_entity.type
_entity.pdbx_description
1 polymer ?
#
loop_
_entity_poly.entity_id
_entity_poly.type
_entity_poly.pdbx_seq_one_letter_code
_entity_poly.pdbx_strand_id
1 'polypeptide(L)'
;MKKLTFLLLFTVVFSYCAMAWDNRGHSTIVYIAERHLTPRAKANIESYIGGRSIVYSASWMDFNRSTPPMDVTRDWHVDYWTDGHRTDADGNPQPPCSLTQVKRIVSEMSNFRELSDSLVNINIKYLVHLVGDMHCPVHIDFPTSRPMKIKIDNKTVKVHAMWDAYVLNSKHNGTSPMQLAEEFDILTSEQIAKVQSSTPDEWHNETVDVSKKVIDMIPESKKITYDNYFNEAIKYAEDRITVAGYRLAAILNSIFDK
;
A
#
# COMPACT_ATOMS: atom_id res chain seq x y z
N MET A 1 -14.98 50.59 30.60
CA MET A 1 -13.85 49.73 30.15
C MET A 1 -14.43 48.45 29.61
N LYS A 2 -14.48 48.30 28.26
CA LYS A 2 -15.01 47.09 27.61
C LYS A 2 -13.85 46.09 27.44
N LYS A 3 -13.95 44.92 28.06
CA LYS A 3 -12.97 43.86 27.91
C LYS A 3 -13.23 43.14 26.55
N LEU A 4 -12.30 43.30 25.62
CA LEU A 4 -12.31 42.59 24.32
C LEU A 4 -11.72 41.19 24.56
N THR A 5 -12.58 40.17 24.54
CA THR A 5 -12.15 38.76 24.63
C THR A 5 -11.75 38.30 23.22
N PHE A 6 -10.46 38.12 23.00
CA PHE A 6 -9.92 37.58 21.75
C PHE A 6 -10.12 36.07 21.75
N LEU A 7 -11.06 35.56 20.94
CA LEU A 7 -11.26 34.16 20.71
C LEU A 7 -10.26 33.70 19.64
N LEU A 8 -9.19 33.03 20.06
CA LEU A 8 -8.23 32.41 19.14
C LEU A 8 -8.87 31.15 18.53
N LEU A 9 -9.32 31.29 17.30
CA LEU A 9 -9.81 30.13 16.52
C LEU A 9 -8.59 29.32 16.03
N PHE A 10 -8.28 28.22 16.72
CA PHE A 10 -7.25 27.28 16.28
C PHE A 10 -7.81 26.46 15.12
N THR A 11 -7.55 26.91 13.89
CA THR A 11 -7.80 26.10 12.69
C THR A 11 -6.75 24.99 12.63
N VAL A 12 -7.11 23.79 13.08
CA VAL A 12 -6.30 22.59 12.84
C VAL A 12 -6.39 22.28 11.35
N VAL A 13 -5.36 22.68 10.61
CA VAL A 13 -5.18 22.24 9.22
C VAL A 13 -4.76 20.78 9.26
N PHE A 14 -5.70 19.88 9.09
CA PHE A 14 -5.37 18.48 8.79
C PHE A 14 -4.67 18.45 7.43
N SER A 15 -3.35 18.39 7.44
CA SER A 15 -2.59 17.99 6.27
C SER A 15 -2.89 16.52 6.03
N TYR A 16 -3.78 16.24 5.06
CA TYR A 16 -3.92 14.89 4.53
C TYR A 16 -2.59 14.55 3.85
N CYS A 17 -1.72 13.83 4.56
CA CYS A 17 -0.60 13.17 3.92
C CYS A 17 -1.17 12.17 2.91
N ALA A 18 -0.72 12.24 1.67
CA ALA A 18 -1.00 11.20 0.69
C ALA A 18 -0.44 9.88 1.24
N MET A 19 -1.32 8.94 1.51
CA MET A 19 -1.04 7.59 1.99
C MET A 19 -1.40 6.65 0.83
N ALA A 20 -0.54 5.69 0.51
CA ALA A 20 -0.93 4.56 -0.32
C ALA A 20 -2.15 3.92 0.29
N TRP A 21 -2.96 3.24 -0.41
CA TRP A 21 -4.19 2.76 0.18
C TRP A 21 -4.45 3.38 1.56
N ASP A 22 -5.54 4.02 1.86
CA ASP A 22 -5.77 4.52 3.23
C ASP A 22 -5.56 3.39 4.26
N ASN A 23 -5.54 3.70 5.53
CA ASN A 23 -5.39 2.70 6.61
C ASN A 23 -6.35 1.52 6.43
N ARG A 24 -7.50 1.72 5.79
CA ARG A 24 -8.49 0.68 5.55
C ARG A 24 -8.05 -0.30 4.47
N GLY A 25 -7.52 0.18 3.34
CA GLY A 25 -7.01 -0.69 2.29
C GLY A 25 -5.81 -1.51 2.75
N HIS A 26 -4.81 -0.89 3.40
CA HIS A 26 -3.69 -1.63 4.00
C HIS A 26 -4.16 -2.65 5.02
N SER A 27 -5.06 -2.29 5.92
CA SER A 27 -5.57 -3.23 6.93
C SER A 27 -6.34 -4.39 6.29
N THR A 28 -7.08 -4.16 5.21
CA THR A 28 -7.80 -5.22 4.47
C THR A 28 -6.81 -6.22 3.87
N ILE A 29 -5.75 -5.74 3.21
CA ILE A 29 -4.66 -6.59 2.66
C ILE A 29 -4.09 -7.49 3.77
N VAL A 30 -3.81 -6.89 4.92
CA VAL A 30 -3.16 -7.61 6.02
C VAL A 30 -4.11 -8.60 6.70
N TYR A 31 -5.42 -8.30 6.81
CA TYR A 31 -6.42 -9.26 7.28
C TYR A 31 -6.51 -10.48 6.36
N ILE A 32 -6.51 -10.28 5.03
CA ILE A 32 -6.45 -11.40 4.08
C ILE A 32 -5.17 -12.20 4.30
N ALA A 33 -4.01 -11.54 4.37
CA ALA A 33 -2.75 -12.22 4.60
C ALA A 33 -2.72 -13.03 5.90
N GLU A 34 -3.20 -12.47 7.01
CA GLU A 34 -3.19 -13.15 8.32
C GLU A 34 -4.04 -14.42 8.32
N ARG A 35 -5.14 -14.48 7.54
CA ARG A 35 -5.99 -15.67 7.37
C ARG A 35 -5.29 -16.81 6.63
N HIS A 36 -4.27 -16.48 5.82
CA HIS A 36 -3.51 -17.43 5.00
C HIS A 36 -2.10 -17.70 5.56
N LEU A 37 -1.78 -17.20 6.75
CA LEU A 37 -0.56 -17.61 7.44
C LEU A 37 -0.68 -19.04 7.97
N THR A 38 0.42 -19.79 7.84
CA THR A 38 0.53 -21.08 8.56
C THR A 38 0.56 -20.81 10.06
N PRO A 39 0.11 -21.76 10.91
CA PRO A 39 0.18 -21.61 12.35
C PRO A 39 1.59 -21.30 12.86
N ARG A 40 2.62 -21.89 12.23
CA ARG A 40 4.03 -21.65 12.60
C ARG A 40 4.48 -20.27 12.20
N ALA A 41 4.22 -19.84 10.98
CA ALA A 41 4.55 -18.47 10.53
C ALA A 41 3.88 -17.42 11.41
N LYS A 42 2.60 -17.60 11.71
CA LYS A 42 1.87 -16.71 12.60
C LYS A 42 2.50 -16.62 13.98
N ALA A 43 2.79 -17.75 14.63
CA ALA A 43 3.41 -17.78 15.95
C ALA A 43 4.79 -17.13 15.95
N ASN A 44 5.62 -17.41 14.94
CA ASN A 44 6.93 -16.79 14.79
C ASN A 44 6.82 -15.27 14.63
N ILE A 45 5.96 -14.78 13.74
CA ILE A 45 5.72 -13.34 13.52
C ILE A 45 5.28 -12.66 14.83
N GLU A 46 4.27 -13.22 15.50
CA GLU A 46 3.72 -12.67 16.74
C GLU A 46 4.80 -12.53 17.84
N SER A 47 5.74 -13.46 17.91
CA SER A 47 6.85 -13.40 18.89
C SER A 47 7.73 -12.16 18.71
N TYR A 48 7.93 -11.69 17.46
CA TYR A 48 8.74 -10.51 17.15
C TYR A 48 7.98 -9.19 17.26
N ILE A 49 6.63 -9.21 17.19
CA ILE A 49 5.80 -8.00 17.24
C ILE A 49 5.03 -7.86 18.55
N GLY A 50 5.49 -8.53 19.60
CA GLY A 50 4.94 -8.40 20.95
C GLY A 50 3.60 -9.09 21.16
N GLY A 51 3.36 -10.23 20.50
CA GLY A 51 2.15 -11.04 20.62
C GLY A 51 0.90 -10.42 19.97
N ARG A 52 1.08 -9.45 19.06
CA ARG A 52 -0.03 -8.76 18.40
C ARG A 52 -0.28 -9.31 17.00
N SER A 53 -1.49 -9.12 16.48
CA SER A 53 -1.78 -9.31 15.06
C SER A 53 -0.92 -8.39 14.19
N ILE A 54 -0.48 -8.89 13.02
CA ILE A 54 0.26 -8.10 12.03
C ILE A 54 -0.56 -6.92 11.48
N VAL A 55 -1.88 -6.95 11.61
CA VAL A 55 -2.79 -5.86 11.21
C VAL A 55 -2.42 -4.54 11.88
N TYR A 56 -1.92 -4.57 13.13
CA TYR A 56 -1.43 -3.37 13.81
C TYR A 56 -0.22 -2.71 13.14
N SER A 57 0.44 -3.43 12.23
CA SER A 57 1.58 -2.92 11.45
C SER A 57 1.17 -2.37 10.07
N ALA A 58 -0.07 -2.54 9.65
CA ALA A 58 -0.54 -2.25 8.30
C ALA A 58 -0.17 -0.83 7.80
N SER A 59 -0.42 0.20 8.59
CA SER A 59 -0.11 1.60 8.25
C SER A 59 1.05 2.17 9.08
N TRP A 60 1.85 1.30 9.73
CA TRP A 60 2.91 1.78 10.62
C TRP A 60 3.94 2.65 9.89
N MET A 61 4.31 2.31 8.65
CA MET A 61 5.26 3.10 7.86
C MET A 61 4.74 4.51 7.57
N ASP A 62 3.50 4.63 7.15
CA ASP A 62 2.88 5.92 6.86
C ASP A 62 2.88 6.87 8.05
N PHE A 63 2.57 6.35 9.24
CA PHE A 63 2.57 7.15 10.46
C PHE A 63 3.98 7.59 10.90
N ASN A 64 5.01 6.87 10.47
CA ASN A 64 6.38 7.11 10.93
C ASN A 64 7.30 7.73 9.85
N ARG A 65 6.93 7.72 8.56
CA ARG A 65 7.78 8.16 7.44
C ARG A 65 8.27 9.62 7.49
N SER A 66 7.73 10.44 8.38
CA SER A 66 8.17 11.82 8.57
C SER A 66 8.97 12.03 9.86
N THR A 67 9.22 10.96 10.61
CA THR A 67 9.90 11.01 11.91
C THR A 67 11.28 10.35 11.80
N PRO A 68 12.40 11.05 12.07
CA PRO A 68 13.72 10.43 12.12
C PRO A 68 13.77 9.27 13.15
N PRO A 69 14.46 8.17 12.83
CA PRO A 69 15.24 7.90 11.61
C PRO A 69 14.42 7.28 10.46
N MET A 70 13.09 7.24 10.54
CA MET A 70 12.23 6.59 9.54
C MET A 70 11.99 7.43 8.28
N ASP A 71 12.37 8.69 8.28
CA ASP A 71 12.24 9.61 7.14
C ASP A 71 13.01 9.13 5.88
N VAL A 72 14.03 8.30 6.04
CA VAL A 72 14.74 7.63 4.94
C VAL A 72 13.85 6.65 4.14
N THR A 73 12.73 6.21 4.73
CA THR A 73 11.79 5.27 4.09
C THR A 73 10.76 5.97 3.20
N ARG A 74 10.74 7.31 3.15
CA ARG A 74 9.71 8.08 2.45
C ARG A 74 9.58 7.70 0.98
N ASP A 75 10.70 7.49 0.30
CA ASP A 75 10.72 7.18 -1.13
C ASP A 75 10.47 5.69 -1.42
N TRP A 76 10.44 4.84 -0.39
CA TRP A 76 10.21 3.40 -0.57
C TRP A 76 8.77 3.07 -0.95
N HIS A 77 7.81 3.94 -0.63
CA HIS A 77 6.37 3.72 -0.84
C HIS A 77 5.97 3.66 -2.31
N VAL A 78 6.79 4.19 -3.21
CA VAL A 78 6.43 4.38 -4.62
C VAL A 78 7.54 3.89 -5.55
N ASP A 79 7.16 3.54 -6.78
CA ASP A 79 8.09 3.30 -7.88
C ASP A 79 7.56 3.98 -9.14
N TYR A 80 8.13 5.11 -9.47
CA TYR A 80 7.70 5.92 -10.61
C TYR A 80 8.50 5.64 -11.90
N TRP A 81 9.36 4.64 -11.88
CA TRP A 81 10.24 4.31 -12.98
C TRP A 81 9.77 3.04 -13.70
N THR A 82 9.19 3.23 -14.86
CA THR A 82 8.49 2.20 -15.62
C THR A 82 9.26 1.49 -16.67
N ASP A 83 10.38 2.09 -17.07
CA ASP A 83 11.18 1.57 -18.15
C ASP A 83 12.21 0.50 -17.71
N GLY A 84 12.13 0.07 -16.46
CA GLY A 84 13.09 -0.87 -15.85
C GLY A 84 14.48 -0.26 -15.62
N HIS A 85 14.68 1.01 -15.96
CA HIS A 85 15.92 1.71 -15.73
C HIS A 85 15.99 2.17 -14.27
N ARG A 86 16.94 1.60 -13.54
CA ARG A 86 17.26 1.99 -12.15
C ARG A 86 18.35 3.06 -12.09
N THR A 87 18.61 3.70 -13.21
CA THR A 87 19.52 4.84 -13.36
C THR A 87 18.82 5.93 -14.15
N ASP A 88 19.11 7.19 -13.83
CA ASP A 88 18.67 8.32 -14.65
C ASP A 88 19.47 8.39 -15.97
N ALA A 89 19.17 9.39 -16.81
CA ALA A 89 19.86 9.60 -18.09
C ALA A 89 21.38 9.81 -17.94
N ASP A 90 21.83 10.24 -16.76
CA ASP A 90 23.23 10.48 -16.43
C ASP A 90 23.91 9.25 -15.79
N GLY A 91 23.18 8.14 -15.63
CA GLY A 91 23.68 6.89 -15.06
C GLY A 91 23.68 6.84 -13.52
N ASN A 92 23.05 7.79 -12.83
CA ASN A 92 22.98 7.79 -11.39
C ASN A 92 21.94 6.77 -10.89
N PRO A 93 22.22 6.04 -9.79
CA PRO A 93 21.27 5.12 -9.21
C PRO A 93 19.95 5.81 -8.81
N GLN A 94 18.83 5.20 -9.15
CA GLN A 94 17.52 5.67 -8.69
C GLN A 94 17.32 5.40 -7.19
N PRO A 95 16.52 6.21 -6.50
CA PRO A 95 16.20 5.98 -5.11
C PRO A 95 15.62 4.58 -4.86
N PRO A 96 15.82 4.01 -3.68
CA PRO A 96 15.15 2.78 -3.30
C PRO A 96 13.63 2.94 -3.42
N CYS A 97 12.95 1.92 -3.97
CA CYS A 97 11.50 1.89 -4.16
C CYS A 97 10.89 0.64 -3.52
N SER A 98 9.57 0.53 -3.52
CA SER A 98 8.86 -0.61 -2.94
C SER A 98 9.37 -1.96 -3.46
N LEU A 99 9.53 -2.14 -4.77
CA LEU A 99 10.06 -3.37 -5.36
C LEU A 99 11.47 -3.72 -4.85
N THR A 100 12.40 -2.75 -4.91
CA THR A 100 13.79 -3.01 -4.47
C THR A 100 13.86 -3.31 -2.98
N GLN A 101 13.06 -2.65 -2.16
CA GLN A 101 13.03 -2.89 -0.73
C GLN A 101 12.35 -4.21 -0.36
N VAL A 102 11.26 -4.59 -0.99
CA VAL A 102 10.65 -5.91 -0.77
C VAL A 102 11.65 -7.02 -1.10
N LYS A 103 12.32 -6.95 -2.27
CA LYS A 103 13.35 -7.95 -2.65
C LYS A 103 14.51 -8.01 -1.66
N ARG A 104 15.03 -6.84 -1.24
CA ARG A 104 16.11 -6.75 -0.24
C ARG A 104 15.70 -7.39 1.08
N ILE A 105 14.51 -7.02 1.60
CA ILE A 105 14.04 -7.51 2.90
C ILE A 105 13.78 -9.02 2.86
N VAL A 106 13.17 -9.54 1.79
CA VAL A 106 12.95 -10.99 1.64
C VAL A 106 14.28 -11.74 1.64
N SER A 107 15.29 -11.23 0.96
CA SER A 107 16.65 -11.82 0.96
C SER A 107 17.28 -11.77 2.35
N GLU A 108 17.24 -10.62 3.02
CA GLU A 108 17.81 -10.41 4.36
C GLU A 108 17.11 -11.32 5.39
N MET A 109 15.80 -11.46 5.30
CA MET A 109 14.99 -12.27 6.22
C MET A 109 15.07 -13.78 5.95
N SER A 110 15.79 -14.23 4.92
CA SER A 110 15.94 -15.66 4.61
C SER A 110 16.45 -16.50 5.79
N ASN A 111 17.29 -15.89 6.64
CA ASN A 111 17.81 -16.45 7.89
C ASN A 111 17.41 -15.57 9.08
N PHE A 112 16.13 -15.25 9.22
CA PHE A 112 15.65 -14.28 10.21
C PHE A 112 16.07 -14.58 11.66
N ARG A 113 16.33 -15.86 12.01
CA ARG A 113 16.78 -16.24 13.34
C ARG A 113 18.21 -15.80 13.69
N GLU A 114 19.00 -15.42 12.69
CA GLU A 114 20.36 -14.89 12.86
C GLU A 114 20.37 -13.37 13.01
N LEU A 115 19.22 -12.72 12.77
CA LEU A 115 19.06 -11.28 12.90
C LEU A 115 18.68 -10.88 14.33
N SER A 116 18.92 -9.63 14.70
CA SER A 116 18.37 -9.10 15.96
C SER A 116 16.85 -8.99 15.91
N ASP A 117 16.18 -9.18 17.04
CA ASP A 117 14.72 -9.08 17.16
C ASP A 117 14.20 -7.73 16.65
N SER A 118 14.95 -6.65 16.91
CA SER A 118 14.60 -5.32 16.43
C SER A 118 14.61 -5.22 14.90
N LEU A 119 15.58 -5.87 14.25
CA LEU A 119 15.67 -5.87 12.78
C LEU A 119 14.58 -6.74 12.18
N VAL A 120 14.27 -7.89 12.77
CA VAL A 120 13.13 -8.73 12.34
C VAL A 120 11.83 -7.97 12.50
N ASN A 121 11.60 -7.33 13.66
CA ASN A 121 10.39 -6.54 13.94
C ASN A 121 10.18 -5.44 12.89
N ILE A 122 11.22 -4.66 12.57
CA ILE A 122 11.08 -3.56 11.61
C ILE A 122 10.87 -4.08 10.19
N ASN A 123 11.54 -5.15 9.80
CA ASN A 123 11.39 -5.76 8.47
C ASN A 123 9.99 -6.38 8.27
N ILE A 124 9.38 -6.96 9.31
CA ILE A 124 7.97 -7.38 9.27
C ILE A 124 7.08 -6.17 8.91
N LYS A 125 7.24 -5.05 9.60
CA LYS A 125 6.44 -3.84 9.37
C LYS A 125 6.62 -3.28 7.96
N TYR A 126 7.86 -3.31 7.45
CA TYR A 126 8.16 -2.89 6.09
C TYR A 126 7.49 -3.81 5.06
N LEU A 127 7.61 -5.13 5.17
CA LEU A 127 6.97 -6.07 4.24
C LEU A 127 5.45 -5.91 4.24
N VAL A 128 4.85 -5.85 5.43
CA VAL A 128 3.40 -5.69 5.61
C VAL A 128 2.87 -4.47 4.87
N HIS A 129 3.59 -3.37 4.86
CA HIS A 129 3.18 -2.13 4.22
C HIS A 129 3.55 -2.09 2.72
N LEU A 130 4.83 -2.35 2.40
CA LEU A 130 5.35 -2.18 1.04
C LEU A 130 4.74 -3.14 0.03
N VAL A 131 4.35 -4.35 0.44
CA VAL A 131 3.60 -5.26 -0.45
C VAL A 131 2.26 -4.64 -0.84
N GLY A 132 1.58 -3.96 0.09
CA GLY A 132 0.36 -3.20 -0.23
C GLY A 132 0.62 -2.08 -1.23
N ASP A 133 1.66 -1.27 -1.00
CA ASP A 133 2.05 -0.16 -1.87
C ASP A 133 2.38 -0.62 -3.30
N MET A 134 3.10 -1.74 -3.44
CA MET A 134 3.41 -2.33 -4.75
C MET A 134 2.17 -2.73 -5.56
N HIS A 135 1.03 -2.91 -4.92
CA HIS A 135 -0.22 -3.26 -5.60
C HIS A 135 -1.14 -2.05 -5.80
N CYS A 136 -0.75 -0.87 -5.33
CA CYS A 136 -1.52 0.36 -5.57
C CYS A 136 -1.18 0.93 -6.97
N PRO A 137 -2.14 1.02 -7.90
CA PRO A 137 -1.84 1.43 -9.28
C PRO A 137 -1.17 2.78 -9.41
N VAL A 138 -1.47 3.72 -8.51
CA VAL A 138 -0.89 5.09 -8.57
C VAL A 138 0.44 5.22 -7.84
N HIS A 139 0.95 4.12 -7.27
CA HIS A 139 2.28 4.06 -6.66
C HIS A 139 3.34 3.55 -7.63
N ILE A 140 2.93 2.96 -8.74
CA ILE A 140 3.82 2.37 -9.74
C ILE A 140 3.57 3.06 -11.08
N ASP A 141 4.62 3.47 -11.77
CA ASP A 141 4.56 4.13 -13.09
C ASP A 141 3.68 5.38 -13.15
N PHE A 142 3.53 6.06 -12.05
CA PHE A 142 2.72 7.27 -12.04
C PHE A 142 3.59 8.51 -12.28
N PRO A 143 3.28 9.37 -13.28
CA PRO A 143 4.11 10.54 -13.58
C PRO A 143 4.15 11.52 -12.40
N THR A 144 5.28 11.59 -11.70
CA THR A 144 5.46 12.49 -10.53
C THR A 144 5.76 13.92 -10.91
N SER A 145 6.37 14.14 -12.07
CA SER A 145 6.82 15.46 -12.52
C SER A 145 5.67 16.47 -12.65
N ARG A 146 4.44 16.00 -12.81
CA ARG A 146 3.22 16.84 -12.86
C ARG A 146 2.07 16.10 -12.18
N PRO A 147 1.85 16.29 -10.87
CA PRO A 147 0.74 15.64 -10.17
C PRO A 147 -0.57 15.98 -10.87
N MET A 148 -1.19 14.98 -11.50
CA MET A 148 -2.47 15.14 -12.17
C MET A 148 -3.54 15.51 -11.15
N LYS A 149 -4.23 16.62 -11.38
CA LYS A 149 -5.36 17.06 -10.58
C LYS A 149 -6.67 16.78 -11.32
N ILE A 150 -7.64 16.29 -10.58
CA ILE A 150 -8.99 15.99 -11.04
C ILE A 150 -10.01 16.69 -10.13
N LYS A 151 -11.26 16.73 -10.56
CA LYS A 151 -12.38 17.26 -9.77
C LYS A 151 -13.30 16.12 -9.38
N ILE A 152 -13.60 16.01 -8.10
CA ILE A 152 -14.65 15.16 -7.55
C ILE A 152 -15.63 16.12 -6.87
N ASP A 153 -16.86 16.18 -7.38
CA ASP A 153 -17.85 17.21 -7.02
C ASP A 153 -17.23 18.62 -7.16
N ASN A 154 -17.20 19.39 -6.09
CA ASN A 154 -16.62 20.74 -6.06
C ASN A 154 -15.17 20.78 -5.56
N LYS A 155 -14.55 19.63 -5.31
CA LYS A 155 -13.17 19.54 -4.77
C LYS A 155 -12.17 19.21 -5.86
N THR A 156 -11.04 19.89 -5.86
CA THR A 156 -9.87 19.54 -6.66
C THR A 156 -8.94 18.66 -5.82
N VAL A 157 -8.67 17.44 -6.29
CA VAL A 157 -7.81 16.48 -5.61
C VAL A 157 -6.73 15.97 -6.56
N LYS A 158 -5.63 15.45 -6.02
CA LYS A 158 -4.63 14.73 -6.81
C LYS A 158 -5.17 13.33 -7.14
N VAL A 159 -4.83 12.78 -8.31
CA VAL A 159 -5.20 11.39 -8.67
C VAL A 159 -4.68 10.39 -7.65
N HIS A 160 -3.45 10.57 -7.17
CA HIS A 160 -2.89 9.77 -6.08
C HIS A 160 -3.83 9.76 -4.85
N ALA A 161 -4.18 10.94 -4.32
CA ALA A 161 -5.09 11.04 -3.17
C ALA A 161 -6.50 10.51 -3.46
N MET A 162 -6.95 10.52 -4.72
CA MET A 162 -8.21 9.88 -5.10
C MET A 162 -8.13 8.37 -4.92
N TRP A 163 -7.06 7.74 -5.34
CA TRP A 163 -6.86 6.30 -5.20
C TRP A 163 -6.72 5.89 -3.73
N ASP A 164 -5.96 6.67 -2.96
CA ASP A 164 -5.74 6.39 -1.55
C ASP A 164 -7.03 6.40 -0.72
N ALA A 165 -7.94 7.34 -1.02
CA ALA A 165 -9.06 7.60 -0.11
C ALA A 165 -10.45 7.46 -0.75
N TYR A 166 -10.62 7.68 -2.06
CA TYR A 166 -11.94 7.79 -2.66
C TYR A 166 -12.38 6.53 -3.39
N VAL A 167 -11.47 5.82 -4.08
CA VAL A 167 -11.82 4.66 -4.90
C VAL A 167 -12.46 3.57 -4.05
N LEU A 168 -11.80 3.12 -2.99
CA LEU A 168 -12.36 2.10 -2.09
C LEU A 168 -13.64 2.57 -1.39
N ASN A 169 -13.67 3.86 -1.01
CA ASN A 169 -14.85 4.47 -0.38
C ASN A 169 -16.05 4.63 -1.31
N SER A 170 -15.86 4.63 -2.62
CA SER A 170 -16.95 4.85 -3.57
C SER A 170 -18.03 3.75 -3.51
N LYS A 171 -17.64 2.54 -3.14
CA LYS A 171 -18.55 1.38 -2.98
C LYS A 171 -18.64 0.88 -1.53
N HIS A 172 -17.54 0.94 -0.79
CA HIS A 172 -17.41 0.30 0.52
C HIS A 172 -17.37 1.30 1.68
N ASN A 173 -18.04 2.44 1.53
CA ASN A 173 -18.07 3.43 2.60
C ASN A 173 -18.68 2.85 3.89
N GLY A 174 -17.94 2.97 5.00
CA GLY A 174 -18.37 2.47 6.30
C GLY A 174 -18.15 0.97 6.56
N THR A 175 -17.72 0.19 5.55
CA THR A 175 -17.34 -1.22 5.74
C THR A 175 -15.99 -1.31 6.44
N SER A 176 -15.88 -2.13 7.48
CA SER A 176 -14.62 -2.31 8.20
C SER A 176 -13.58 -3.10 7.39
N PRO A 177 -12.27 -2.94 7.65
CA PRO A 177 -11.24 -3.72 6.96
C PRO A 177 -11.41 -5.23 7.10
N MET A 178 -11.87 -5.70 8.25
CA MET A 178 -12.12 -7.12 8.50
C MET A 178 -13.27 -7.65 7.65
N GLN A 179 -14.37 -6.89 7.52
CA GLN A 179 -15.49 -7.26 6.64
C GLN A 179 -15.08 -7.23 5.16
N LEU A 180 -14.30 -6.21 4.74
CA LEU A 180 -13.75 -6.18 3.38
C LEU A 180 -12.85 -7.39 3.10
N ALA A 181 -12.03 -7.78 4.06
CA ALA A 181 -11.21 -8.98 3.91
C ALA A 181 -12.05 -10.25 3.76
N GLU A 182 -13.20 -10.35 4.43
CA GLU A 182 -14.14 -11.46 4.26
C GLU A 182 -14.81 -11.44 2.88
N GLU A 183 -15.16 -10.27 2.38
CA GLU A 183 -15.76 -10.10 1.05
C GLU A 183 -14.77 -10.39 -0.09
N PHE A 184 -13.47 -10.07 0.09
CA PHE A 184 -12.44 -10.18 -0.94
C PHE A 184 -11.68 -11.50 -0.91
N ASP A 185 -11.70 -12.23 0.21
CA ASP A 185 -11.04 -13.52 0.37
C ASP A 185 -11.86 -14.66 -0.27
N ILE A 186 -12.02 -14.59 -1.60
CA ILE A 186 -12.94 -15.44 -2.36
C ILE A 186 -12.27 -16.35 -3.41
N LEU A 187 -10.93 -16.28 -3.53
CA LEU A 187 -10.24 -17.09 -4.52
C LEU A 187 -10.25 -18.58 -4.13
N THR A 188 -10.37 -19.45 -5.14
CA THR A 188 -10.22 -20.87 -4.96
C THR A 188 -8.79 -21.25 -4.62
N SER A 189 -8.55 -22.42 -4.04
CA SER A 189 -7.21 -22.90 -3.70
C SER A 189 -6.27 -22.92 -4.92
N GLU A 190 -6.78 -23.23 -6.11
CA GLU A 190 -6.01 -23.22 -7.36
C GLU A 190 -5.62 -21.78 -7.76
N GLN A 191 -6.55 -20.83 -7.64
CA GLN A 191 -6.28 -19.40 -7.91
C GLN A 191 -5.28 -18.83 -6.90
N ILE A 192 -5.43 -19.17 -5.62
CA ILE A 192 -4.48 -18.77 -4.56
C ILE A 192 -3.09 -19.29 -4.89
N ALA A 193 -2.93 -20.57 -5.21
CA ALA A 193 -1.64 -21.16 -5.55
C ALA A 193 -0.99 -20.44 -6.74
N LYS A 194 -1.78 -20.09 -7.77
CA LYS A 194 -1.30 -19.32 -8.92
C LYS A 194 -0.83 -17.91 -8.52
N VAL A 195 -1.61 -17.18 -7.70
CA VAL A 195 -1.26 -15.84 -7.22
C VAL A 195 0.00 -15.87 -6.38
N GLN A 196 0.14 -16.87 -5.52
CA GLN A 196 1.27 -17.03 -4.59
C GLN A 196 2.56 -17.51 -5.28
N SER A 197 2.49 -18.12 -6.47
CA SER A 197 3.67 -18.58 -7.22
C SER A 197 4.38 -17.45 -7.98
N SER A 198 3.78 -16.26 -8.08
CA SER A 198 4.35 -15.13 -8.80
C SER A 198 5.40 -14.38 -7.97
N THR A 199 6.29 -13.69 -8.66
CA THR A 199 7.43 -12.98 -8.10
C THR A 199 7.14 -11.49 -7.88
N PRO A 200 7.90 -10.78 -7.02
CA PRO A 200 7.76 -9.34 -6.87
C PRO A 200 7.96 -8.54 -8.18
N ASP A 201 8.82 -9.00 -9.09
CA ASP A 201 8.98 -8.37 -10.41
C ASP A 201 7.72 -8.52 -11.28
N GLU A 202 7.07 -9.69 -11.26
CA GLU A 202 5.80 -9.90 -11.94
C GLU A 202 4.68 -9.04 -11.33
N TRP A 203 4.61 -8.92 -9.99
CA TRP A 203 3.62 -8.05 -9.32
C TRP A 203 3.77 -6.60 -9.73
N HIS A 204 5.01 -6.12 -9.81
CA HIS A 204 5.33 -4.78 -10.26
C HIS A 204 4.81 -4.55 -11.68
N ASN A 205 5.15 -5.45 -12.62
CA ASN A 205 4.73 -5.34 -14.02
C ASN A 205 3.21 -5.38 -14.18
N GLU A 206 2.52 -6.27 -13.46
CA GLU A 206 1.05 -6.28 -13.42
C GLU A 206 0.49 -4.95 -12.93
N THR A 207 1.09 -4.35 -11.91
CA THR A 207 0.64 -3.06 -11.37
C THR A 207 0.91 -1.92 -12.33
N VAL A 208 2.03 -1.93 -13.08
CA VAL A 208 2.29 -1.00 -14.20
C VAL A 208 1.16 -1.05 -15.22
N ASP A 209 0.74 -2.25 -15.63
CA ASP A 209 -0.33 -2.40 -16.63
C ASP A 209 -1.68 -1.91 -16.09
N VAL A 210 -1.96 -2.15 -14.82
CA VAL A 210 -3.18 -1.61 -14.18
C VAL A 210 -3.10 -0.10 -14.04
N SER A 211 -1.93 0.46 -13.67
CA SER A 211 -1.69 1.90 -13.58
C SER A 211 -2.05 2.61 -14.88
N LYS A 212 -1.54 2.10 -16.01
CA LYS A 212 -1.87 2.64 -17.34
C LYS A 212 -3.38 2.65 -17.59
N LYS A 213 -4.06 1.52 -17.35
CA LYS A 213 -5.51 1.40 -17.55
C LYS A 213 -6.30 2.41 -16.74
N VAL A 214 -6.00 2.53 -15.43
CA VAL A 214 -6.76 3.43 -14.55
C VAL A 214 -6.48 4.90 -14.82
N ILE A 215 -5.31 5.24 -15.36
CA ILE A 215 -4.99 6.59 -15.81
C ILE A 215 -5.71 6.92 -17.12
N ASP A 216 -5.71 5.98 -18.09
CA ASP A 216 -6.38 6.16 -19.38
C ASP A 216 -7.91 6.28 -19.24
N MET A 217 -8.48 5.71 -18.17
CA MET A 217 -9.91 5.88 -17.86
C MET A 217 -10.29 7.29 -17.39
N ILE A 218 -9.31 8.13 -17.00
CA ILE A 218 -9.60 9.48 -16.53
C ILE A 218 -10.17 10.31 -17.69
N PRO A 219 -11.40 10.84 -17.57
CA PRO A 219 -12.01 11.59 -18.66
C PRO A 219 -11.22 12.87 -18.96
N GLU A 220 -11.20 13.31 -20.22
CA GLU A 220 -10.54 14.54 -20.67
C GLU A 220 -10.96 15.78 -19.86
N SER A 221 -12.24 15.82 -19.46
CA SER A 221 -12.78 16.89 -18.59
C SER A 221 -12.14 16.93 -17.21
N LYS A 222 -11.44 15.86 -16.80
CA LYS A 222 -10.90 15.65 -15.45
C LYS A 222 -11.96 15.78 -14.34
N LYS A 223 -13.24 15.61 -14.66
CA LYS A 223 -14.34 15.54 -13.70
C LYS A 223 -14.71 14.09 -13.48
N ILE A 224 -14.49 13.63 -12.26
CA ILE A 224 -14.72 12.25 -11.83
C ILE A 224 -16.08 12.14 -11.15
N THR A 225 -16.85 11.14 -11.57
CA THR A 225 -18.11 10.73 -10.95
C THR A 225 -18.09 9.23 -10.73
N TYR A 226 -19.13 8.72 -10.05
CA TYR A 226 -19.29 7.28 -9.90
C TYR A 226 -19.39 6.58 -11.27
N ASP A 227 -20.23 7.08 -12.14
CA ASP A 227 -20.56 6.43 -13.42
C ASP A 227 -19.40 6.46 -14.43
N ASN A 228 -18.63 7.55 -14.46
CA ASN A 228 -17.59 7.71 -15.47
C ASN A 228 -16.21 7.19 -15.05
N TYR A 229 -16.01 6.82 -13.76
CA TYR A 229 -14.72 6.37 -13.26
C TYR A 229 -14.83 5.36 -12.11
N PHE A 230 -15.47 5.70 -10.99
CA PHE A 230 -15.40 4.88 -9.79
C PHE A 230 -16.01 3.49 -9.97
N ASN A 231 -17.09 3.37 -10.73
CA ASN A 231 -17.74 2.08 -10.98
C ASN A 231 -16.82 1.04 -11.65
N GLU A 232 -15.84 1.50 -12.44
CA GLU A 232 -14.82 0.61 -13.03
C GLU A 232 -13.55 0.55 -12.20
N ALA A 233 -13.07 1.69 -11.68
CA ALA A 233 -11.84 1.77 -10.89
C ALA A 233 -11.89 0.90 -9.62
N ILE A 234 -13.06 0.76 -9.00
CA ILE A 234 -13.24 -0.06 -7.81
C ILE A 234 -12.91 -1.53 -8.05
N LYS A 235 -13.20 -2.06 -9.23
CA LYS A 235 -12.89 -3.46 -9.58
C LYS A 235 -11.39 -3.74 -9.57
N TYR A 236 -10.61 -2.78 -10.07
CA TYR A 236 -9.14 -2.86 -9.99
C TYR A 236 -8.65 -2.74 -8.54
N ALA A 237 -9.25 -1.87 -7.73
CA ALA A 237 -8.88 -1.74 -6.33
C ALA A 237 -9.16 -3.02 -5.54
N GLU A 238 -10.35 -3.60 -5.68
CA GLU A 238 -10.74 -4.87 -5.06
C GLU A 238 -9.79 -6.00 -5.45
N ASP A 239 -9.49 -6.14 -6.76
CA ASP A 239 -8.55 -7.14 -7.27
C ASP A 239 -7.13 -6.94 -6.72
N ARG A 240 -6.60 -5.73 -6.76
CA ARG A 240 -5.24 -5.44 -6.28
C ARG A 240 -5.09 -5.65 -4.76
N ILE A 241 -6.08 -5.29 -3.98
CA ILE A 241 -6.13 -5.55 -2.53
C ILE A 241 -6.16 -7.07 -2.27
N THR A 242 -6.98 -7.78 -3.01
CA THR A 242 -7.13 -9.25 -2.88
C THR A 242 -5.80 -9.97 -3.15
N VAL A 243 -5.21 -9.73 -4.31
CA VAL A 243 -3.95 -10.42 -4.67
C VAL A 243 -2.79 -10.00 -3.79
N ALA A 244 -2.74 -8.74 -3.32
CA ALA A 244 -1.73 -8.28 -2.38
C ALA A 244 -1.78 -9.08 -1.06
N GLY A 245 -2.97 -9.36 -0.54
CA GLY A 245 -3.15 -10.15 0.68
C GLY A 245 -2.58 -11.56 0.55
N TYR A 246 -2.91 -12.28 -0.51
CA TYR A 246 -2.38 -13.63 -0.74
C TYR A 246 -0.86 -13.64 -0.97
N ARG A 247 -0.32 -12.66 -1.68
CA ARG A 247 1.11 -12.51 -1.95
C ARG A 247 1.90 -12.17 -0.69
N LEU A 248 1.34 -11.31 0.15
CA LEU A 248 1.92 -11.01 1.47
C LEU A 248 1.98 -12.27 2.34
N ALA A 249 0.91 -13.06 2.37
CA ALA A 249 0.89 -14.34 3.09
C ALA A 249 1.97 -15.30 2.58
N ALA A 250 2.13 -15.41 1.24
CA ALA A 250 3.16 -16.27 0.65
C ALA A 250 4.58 -15.88 1.08
N ILE A 251 4.91 -14.58 1.02
CA ILE A 251 6.22 -14.09 1.48
C ILE A 251 6.41 -14.38 2.96
N LEU A 252 5.45 -14.04 3.81
CA LEU A 252 5.56 -14.24 5.25
C LEU A 252 5.68 -15.73 5.61
N ASN A 253 4.92 -16.60 4.97
CA ASN A 253 5.05 -18.04 5.15
C ASN A 253 6.42 -18.54 4.68
N SER A 254 6.92 -18.10 3.53
CA SER A 254 8.24 -18.52 3.02
C SER A 254 9.39 -18.16 3.96
N ILE A 255 9.25 -17.08 4.71
CA ILE A 255 10.23 -16.60 5.69
C ILE A 255 10.05 -17.34 7.03
N PHE A 256 8.83 -17.36 7.56
CA PHE A 256 8.56 -17.69 8.95
C PHE A 256 8.05 -19.12 9.22
N ASP A 257 7.70 -19.88 8.17
CA ASP A 257 7.26 -21.28 8.31
C ASP A 257 8.44 -22.28 8.24
N LYS A 258 9.52 -21.97 8.98
CA LYS A 258 10.77 -22.75 9.01
C LYS A 258 11.09 -23.24 10.41
#